data_c2292cd02869ea8242eeb2bc878dacd1
#
_entry.id   c2292cd02869ea8242eeb2bc878dacd1
#
_cell.length_a   1.000
_cell.length_b   1.000
_cell.length_c   1.000
_cell.angle_alpha   90.00
_cell.angle_beta   90.00
_cell.angle_gamma   90.00
#
_symmetry.space_group_name_H-M   'P 1'
#
loop_
_entity.id
_entity.type
_entity.pdbx_description
1 polymer ?
#
loop_
_entity_poly.entity_id
_entity_poly.type
_entity_poly.pdbx_seq_one_letter_code
_entity_poly.pdbx_strand_id
1 'polypeptide(L)'
;MSEARTLLADGFWRNNVALAQLLGLCPLLAITTTLVNGLALGLATTAVLIATNSIVSLIRRALVPSVRILVFVLIIASLVTTVDLLTNAFFHDLHEILGLFIPLIITNCAILAQAETVASQRSIGEAALAGMAAGLGFATVLIVLGAFRELLGLGTLFSGLELLFGDGASGVELSLPFDGMLAFVLPPGAFFGLALLIALRNYLRTAPEAQTRQTVVEDPS
;
A
#
# COMPACT_ATOMS: atom_id res chain seq x y z
N MET A 1 8.59 14.20 20.06
CA MET A 1 7.25 13.54 19.91
C MET A 1 6.36 14.22 18.87
N SER A 2 6.54 15.50 18.57
CA SER A 2 5.78 16.19 17.50
C SER A 2 6.19 15.79 16.07
N GLU A 3 7.48 15.61 15.82
CA GLU A 3 7.99 15.22 14.49
C GLU A 3 7.52 13.82 14.04
N ALA A 4 7.49 12.85 14.93
CA ALA A 4 7.01 11.50 14.61
C ALA A 4 5.50 11.52 14.23
N ARG A 5 4.69 12.34 14.91
CA ARG A 5 3.27 12.51 14.59
C ARG A 5 3.04 13.18 13.24
N THR A 6 3.84 14.17 12.90
CA THR A 6 3.76 14.83 11.58
C THR A 6 4.20 13.90 10.46
N LEU A 7 5.26 13.12 10.65
CA LEU A 7 5.71 12.11 9.69
C LEU A 7 4.65 11.03 9.45
N LEU A 8 3.99 10.56 10.51
CA LEU A 8 2.91 9.58 10.41
C LEU A 8 1.68 10.16 9.68
N ALA A 9 1.26 11.37 10.03
CA ALA A 9 0.11 12.00 9.39
C ALA A 9 0.38 12.37 7.92
N ASP A 10 1.60 12.81 7.61
CA ASP A 10 2.00 13.14 6.24
C ASP A 10 2.11 11.88 5.38
N GLY A 11 2.72 10.80 5.87
CA GLY A 11 2.85 9.55 5.12
C GLY A 11 1.52 8.83 4.93
N PHE A 12 0.65 8.85 5.93
CA PHE A 12 -0.62 8.15 5.91
C PHE A 12 -1.69 8.84 5.04
N TRP A 13 -1.85 10.17 5.14
CA TRP A 13 -2.96 10.89 4.50
C TRP A 13 -2.53 11.97 3.49
N ARG A 14 -1.65 12.88 3.89
CA ARG A 14 -1.29 14.02 3.04
C ARG A 14 -0.46 13.64 1.84
N ASN A 15 0.51 12.77 2.03
CA ASN A 15 1.44 12.33 1.00
C ASN A 15 1.39 10.80 0.80
N ASN A 16 0.16 10.23 0.86
CA ASN A 16 -0.05 8.81 0.67
C ASN A 16 0.52 8.35 -0.68
N VAL A 17 1.34 7.30 -0.64
CA VAL A 17 2.10 6.81 -1.79
C VAL A 17 1.19 6.39 -2.94
N ALA A 18 0.05 5.75 -2.65
CA ALA A 18 -0.90 5.32 -3.68
C ALA A 18 -1.79 6.46 -4.20
N LEU A 19 -2.38 7.26 -3.31
CA LEU A 19 -3.39 8.26 -3.69
C LEU A 19 -2.82 9.64 -4.06
N ALA A 20 -1.62 10.00 -3.56
CA ALA A 20 -0.99 11.27 -3.86
C ALA A 20 0.10 11.16 -4.93
N GLN A 21 0.93 10.13 -4.81
CA GLN A 21 2.07 9.92 -5.68
C GLN A 21 1.75 8.99 -6.85
N LEU A 22 0.62 8.28 -6.80
CA LEU A 22 0.20 7.27 -7.78
C LEU A 22 1.27 6.17 -8.00
N LEU A 23 2.01 5.88 -6.95
CA LEU A 23 3.02 4.83 -6.95
C LEU A 23 2.45 3.51 -6.40
N GLY A 24 2.99 2.38 -6.85
CA GLY A 24 2.53 1.07 -6.40
C GLY A 24 1.21 0.62 -7.04
N LEU A 25 0.87 1.14 -8.21
CA LEU A 25 -0.36 0.76 -8.92
C LEU A 25 -0.34 -0.71 -9.36
N CYS A 26 0.83 -1.30 -9.66
CA CYS A 26 0.94 -2.68 -10.12
C CYS A 26 0.34 -3.68 -9.13
N PRO A 27 0.78 -3.75 -7.86
CA PRO A 27 0.15 -4.65 -6.90
C PRO A 27 -1.27 -4.20 -6.53
N LEU A 28 -1.53 -2.88 -6.53
CA LEU A 28 -2.84 -2.34 -6.20
C LEU A 28 -3.93 -2.77 -7.18
N LEU A 29 -3.65 -2.82 -8.47
CA LEU A 29 -4.61 -3.25 -9.50
C LEU A 29 -4.71 -4.77 -9.62
N ALA A 30 -3.61 -5.49 -9.38
CA ALA A 30 -3.53 -6.93 -9.60
C ALA A 30 -4.21 -7.74 -8.50
N ILE A 31 -3.97 -7.39 -7.21
CA ILE A 31 -4.33 -8.27 -6.09
C ILE A 31 -5.58 -7.86 -5.33
N THR A 32 -6.09 -6.65 -5.51
CA THR A 32 -7.26 -6.15 -4.76
C THR A 32 -8.59 -6.74 -5.23
N THR A 33 -8.64 -8.04 -5.55
CA THR A 33 -9.87 -8.76 -5.87
C THR A 33 -10.70 -9.05 -4.64
N THR A 34 -10.05 -9.30 -3.51
CA THR A 34 -10.68 -9.52 -2.20
C THR A 34 -10.02 -8.65 -1.14
N LEU A 35 -10.76 -8.36 -0.07
CA LEU A 35 -10.26 -7.60 1.08
C LEU A 35 -9.10 -8.33 1.77
N VAL A 36 -9.21 -9.64 1.90
CA VAL A 36 -8.20 -10.50 2.57
C VAL A 36 -6.87 -10.45 1.83
N ASN A 37 -6.89 -10.57 0.50
CA ASN A 37 -5.68 -10.48 -0.32
C ASN A 37 -5.04 -9.08 -0.21
N GLY A 38 -5.86 -8.02 -0.23
CA GLY A 38 -5.40 -6.64 -0.03
C GLY A 38 -4.75 -6.43 1.35
N LEU A 39 -5.32 -7.01 2.41
CA LEU A 39 -4.80 -6.95 3.76
C LEU A 39 -3.46 -7.70 3.86
N ALA A 40 -3.41 -8.94 3.39
CA ALA A 40 -2.21 -9.77 3.46
C ALA A 40 -1.02 -9.14 2.71
N LEU A 41 -1.24 -8.70 1.46
CA LEU A 41 -0.20 -8.03 0.70
C LEU A 41 0.18 -6.67 1.30
N GLY A 42 -0.79 -5.93 1.84
CA GLY A 42 -0.56 -4.66 2.51
C GLY A 42 0.35 -4.81 3.73
N LEU A 43 0.14 -5.84 4.55
CA LEU A 43 1.00 -6.15 5.70
C LEU A 43 2.40 -6.58 5.24
N ALA A 44 2.50 -7.48 4.25
CA ALA A 44 3.77 -7.92 3.69
C ALA A 44 4.58 -6.74 3.12
N THR A 45 3.93 -5.88 2.34
CA THR A 45 4.55 -4.66 1.78
C THR A 45 5.01 -3.70 2.87
N THR A 46 4.22 -3.53 3.94
CA THR A 46 4.59 -2.68 5.08
C THR A 46 5.82 -3.22 5.80
N ALA A 47 5.89 -4.52 6.04
CA ALA A 47 7.06 -5.16 6.65
C ALA A 47 8.32 -4.99 5.79
N VAL A 48 8.21 -5.21 4.49
CA VAL A 48 9.30 -5.00 3.53
C VAL A 48 9.74 -3.53 3.49
N LEU A 49 8.81 -2.57 3.51
CA LEU A 49 9.11 -1.14 3.55
C LEU A 49 9.91 -0.73 4.79
N ILE A 50 9.48 -1.19 5.96
CA ILE A 50 10.19 -0.91 7.23
C ILE A 50 11.61 -1.48 7.19
N ALA A 51 11.74 -2.75 6.77
CA ALA A 51 13.03 -3.42 6.69
C ALA A 51 13.95 -2.77 5.65
N THR A 52 13.45 -2.49 4.45
CA THR A 52 14.20 -1.84 3.37
C THR A 52 14.69 -0.46 3.80
N ASN A 53 13.80 0.38 4.33
CA ASN A 53 14.16 1.72 4.77
C ASN A 53 15.21 1.70 5.88
N SER A 54 15.12 0.76 6.81
CA SER A 54 16.09 0.60 7.91
C SER A 54 17.47 0.20 7.37
N ILE A 55 17.53 -0.81 6.49
CA ILE A 55 18.77 -1.32 5.90
C ILE A 55 19.41 -0.27 4.99
N VAL A 56 18.63 0.37 4.13
CA VAL A 56 19.11 1.43 3.22
C VAL A 56 19.68 2.61 4.01
N SER A 57 19.01 3.04 5.08
CA SER A 57 19.52 4.11 5.96
C SER A 57 20.83 3.74 6.64
N LEU A 58 21.04 2.46 6.97
CA LEU A 58 22.28 1.96 7.56
C LEU A 58 23.45 2.00 6.57
N ILE A 59 23.21 1.59 5.32
CA ILE A 59 24.24 1.39 4.30
C ILE A 59 24.49 2.66 3.47
N ARG A 60 23.61 3.67 3.53
CA ARG A 60 23.62 4.86 2.67
C ARG A 60 24.97 5.56 2.53
N ARG A 61 25.79 5.53 3.61
CA ARG A 61 27.13 6.18 3.65
C ARG A 61 28.19 5.43 2.86
N ALA A 62 27.99 4.14 2.61
CA ALA A 62 28.93 3.29 1.90
C ALA A 62 28.63 3.20 0.39
N LEU A 63 27.46 3.69 -0.06
CA LEU A 63 27.00 3.51 -1.42
C LEU A 63 27.44 4.68 -2.33
N VAL A 64 28.05 4.33 -3.45
CA VAL A 64 28.39 5.27 -4.52
C VAL A 64 27.12 5.56 -5.32
N PRO A 65 26.83 6.83 -5.72
CA PRO A 65 25.63 7.22 -6.44
C PRO A 65 25.32 6.39 -7.70
N SER A 66 26.36 5.94 -8.38
CA SER A 66 26.26 5.21 -9.64
C SER A 66 25.64 3.81 -9.52
N VAL A 67 25.76 3.15 -8.35
CA VAL A 67 25.27 1.76 -8.13
C VAL A 67 24.13 1.70 -7.13
N ARG A 68 23.69 2.83 -6.59
CA ARG A 68 22.76 2.92 -5.46
C ARG A 68 21.42 2.22 -5.75
N ILE A 69 20.80 2.50 -6.89
CA ILE A 69 19.50 1.91 -7.26
C ILE A 69 19.61 0.39 -7.40
N LEU A 70 20.71 -0.09 -7.96
CA LEU A 70 20.93 -1.52 -8.16
C LEU A 70 21.05 -2.27 -6.82
N VAL A 71 21.75 -1.67 -5.85
CA VAL A 71 21.85 -2.21 -4.50
C VAL A 71 20.49 -2.19 -3.78
N PHE A 72 19.71 -1.14 -3.95
CA PHE A 72 18.36 -1.06 -3.35
C PHE A 72 17.46 -2.18 -3.86
N VAL A 73 17.43 -2.41 -5.17
CA VAL A 73 16.65 -3.51 -5.77
C VAL A 73 17.12 -4.86 -5.26
N LEU A 74 18.42 -5.07 -5.09
CA LEU A 74 18.96 -6.32 -4.54
C LEU A 74 18.52 -6.55 -3.08
N ILE A 75 18.54 -5.50 -2.26
CA ILE A 75 18.08 -5.57 -0.87
C ILE A 75 16.58 -5.89 -0.82
N ILE A 76 15.79 -5.20 -1.63
CA ILE A 76 14.34 -5.42 -1.72
C ILE A 76 14.07 -6.88 -2.15
N ALA A 77 14.77 -7.37 -3.17
CA ALA A 77 14.62 -8.74 -3.65
C ALA A 77 14.95 -9.77 -2.56
N SER A 78 16.05 -9.60 -1.82
CA SER A 78 16.42 -10.48 -0.71
C SER A 78 15.37 -10.50 0.39
N LEU A 79 14.84 -9.33 0.77
CA LEU A 79 13.80 -9.21 1.81
C LEU A 79 12.49 -9.86 1.37
N VAL A 80 12.08 -9.61 0.13
CA VAL A 80 10.85 -10.20 -0.41
C VAL A 80 10.96 -11.71 -0.52
N THR A 81 12.10 -12.25 -0.95
CA THR A 81 12.33 -13.70 -0.94
C THR A 81 12.25 -14.28 0.47
N THR A 82 12.76 -13.56 1.47
CA THR A 82 12.64 -13.98 2.87
C THR A 82 11.18 -14.01 3.31
N VAL A 83 10.39 -13.00 2.96
CA VAL A 83 8.96 -12.95 3.26
C VAL A 83 8.22 -14.08 2.54
N ASP A 84 8.55 -14.36 1.29
CA ASP A 84 7.97 -15.45 0.50
C ASP A 84 8.19 -16.82 1.17
N LEU A 85 9.42 -17.09 1.59
CA LEU A 85 9.77 -18.31 2.31
C LEU A 85 9.06 -18.44 3.66
N LEU A 86 8.95 -17.32 4.40
CA LEU A 86 8.22 -17.30 5.67
C LEU A 86 6.74 -17.53 5.47
N THR A 87 6.13 -16.91 4.46
CA THR A 87 4.71 -17.11 4.14
C THR A 87 4.45 -18.55 3.74
N ASN A 88 5.31 -19.15 2.94
CA ASN A 88 5.22 -20.56 2.56
C ASN A 88 5.36 -21.51 3.77
N ALA A 89 6.22 -21.18 4.75
CA ALA A 89 6.44 -22.00 5.93
C ALA A 89 5.32 -21.96 6.95
N PHE A 90 4.68 -20.80 7.14
CA PHE A 90 3.68 -20.58 8.19
C PHE A 90 2.24 -20.52 7.69
N PHE A 91 2.03 -20.09 6.45
CA PHE A 91 0.71 -19.87 5.85
C PHE A 91 0.67 -20.46 4.43
N HIS A 92 0.71 -21.78 4.34
CA HIS A 92 0.81 -22.47 3.06
C HIS A 92 -0.38 -22.20 2.15
N ASP A 93 -1.60 -22.20 2.68
CA ASP A 93 -2.82 -21.95 1.91
C ASP A 93 -2.87 -20.50 1.38
N LEU A 94 -2.38 -19.56 2.18
CA LEU A 94 -2.26 -18.16 1.76
C LEU A 94 -1.16 -17.98 0.70
N HIS A 95 -0.06 -18.74 0.81
CA HIS A 95 1.04 -18.70 -0.16
C HIS A 95 0.61 -19.22 -1.53
N GLU A 96 -0.27 -20.22 -1.62
CA GLU A 96 -0.76 -20.73 -2.90
C GLU A 96 -1.47 -19.64 -3.72
N ILE A 97 -2.19 -18.73 -3.06
CA ILE A 97 -2.88 -17.61 -3.71
C ILE A 97 -1.96 -16.40 -3.90
N LEU A 98 -1.19 -16.02 -2.88
CA LEU A 98 -0.36 -14.83 -2.90
C LEU A 98 1.01 -15.03 -3.56
N GLY A 99 1.50 -16.26 -3.69
CA GLY A 99 2.86 -16.56 -4.16
C GLY A 99 3.17 -15.98 -5.54
N LEU A 100 2.17 -15.89 -6.44
CA LEU A 100 2.32 -15.23 -7.73
C LEU A 100 2.44 -13.69 -7.61
N PHE A 101 1.94 -13.12 -6.53
CA PHE A 101 1.88 -11.66 -6.34
C PHE A 101 2.98 -11.12 -5.43
N ILE A 102 3.61 -11.97 -4.61
CA ILE A 102 4.74 -11.57 -3.76
C ILE A 102 5.91 -11.00 -4.58
N PRO A 103 6.30 -11.57 -5.74
CA PRO A 103 7.33 -10.97 -6.59
C PRO A 103 7.00 -9.56 -7.10
N LEU A 104 5.72 -9.19 -7.20
CA LEU A 104 5.31 -7.82 -7.55
C LEU A 104 5.71 -6.77 -6.50
N ILE A 105 6.01 -7.21 -5.26
CA ILE A 105 6.56 -6.33 -4.23
C ILE A 105 7.98 -5.89 -4.59
N ILE A 106 8.77 -6.72 -5.27
CA ILE A 106 10.15 -6.39 -5.69
C ILE A 106 10.13 -5.24 -6.69
N THR A 107 9.22 -5.28 -7.65
CA THR A 107 9.06 -4.27 -8.69
C THR A 107 8.17 -3.09 -8.27
N ASN A 108 7.80 -3.03 -7.01
CA ASN A 108 6.93 -1.99 -6.48
C ASN A 108 7.65 -0.64 -6.44
N CYS A 109 7.25 0.26 -7.33
CA CYS A 109 7.80 1.61 -7.41
C CYS A 109 7.66 2.43 -6.12
N ALA A 110 6.67 2.10 -5.28
CA ALA A 110 6.49 2.74 -3.99
C ALA A 110 7.65 2.46 -3.02
N ILE A 111 8.13 1.21 -2.97
CA ILE A 111 9.23 0.80 -2.10
C ILE A 111 10.54 1.44 -2.57
N LEU A 112 10.79 1.38 -3.88
CA LEU A 112 11.98 1.97 -4.46
C LEU A 112 12.04 3.49 -4.27
N ALA A 113 10.92 4.19 -4.48
CA ALA A 113 10.82 5.62 -4.26
C ALA A 113 11.07 6.00 -2.79
N GLN A 114 10.52 5.24 -1.84
CA GLN A 114 10.75 5.47 -0.41
C GLN A 114 12.21 5.23 -0.02
N ALA A 115 12.84 4.20 -0.54
CA ALA A 115 14.26 3.93 -0.33
C ALA A 115 15.13 5.07 -0.85
N GLU A 116 14.83 5.58 -2.03
CA GLU A 116 15.59 6.65 -2.71
C GLU A 116 15.39 8.02 -2.03
N THR A 117 14.15 8.42 -1.77
CA THR A 117 13.83 9.79 -1.34
C THR A 117 13.89 9.98 0.18
N VAL A 118 13.57 8.95 0.96
CA VAL A 118 13.44 9.04 2.41
C VAL A 118 14.57 8.32 3.12
N ALA A 119 14.76 7.04 2.85
CA ALA A 119 15.71 6.21 3.60
C ALA A 119 17.16 6.64 3.35
N SER A 120 17.47 7.08 2.13
CA SER A 120 18.81 7.55 1.78
C SER A 120 19.23 8.86 2.48
N GLN A 121 18.27 9.63 3.01
CA GLN A 121 18.51 10.98 3.56
C GLN A 121 18.31 11.05 5.09
N ARG A 122 17.49 10.15 5.68
CA ARG A 122 17.07 10.21 7.08
C ARG A 122 17.84 9.22 7.98
N SER A 123 17.77 9.44 9.28
CA SER A 123 18.29 8.51 10.29
C SER A 123 17.49 7.19 10.28
N ILE A 124 18.08 6.10 10.81
CA ILE A 124 17.46 4.76 10.79
C ILE A 124 16.08 4.77 11.44
N GLY A 125 15.92 5.44 12.59
CA GLY A 125 14.64 5.52 13.30
C GLY A 125 13.58 6.29 12.52
N GLU A 126 13.95 7.43 11.93
CA GLU A 126 13.03 8.23 11.10
C GLU A 126 12.67 7.52 9.80
N ALA A 127 13.64 6.83 9.19
CA ALA A 127 13.43 6.05 7.98
C ALA A 127 12.47 4.86 8.22
N ALA A 128 12.61 4.16 9.34
CA ALA A 128 11.71 3.09 9.74
C ALA A 128 10.29 3.60 10.01
N LEU A 129 10.16 4.73 10.74
CA LEU A 129 8.84 5.37 10.99
C LEU A 129 8.18 5.84 9.69
N ALA A 130 8.95 6.43 8.79
CA ALA A 130 8.43 6.85 7.48
C ALA A 130 8.00 5.65 6.63
N GLY A 131 8.77 4.55 6.67
CA GLY A 131 8.40 3.28 6.02
C GLY A 131 7.11 2.69 6.58
N MET A 132 6.94 2.72 7.90
CA MET A 132 5.71 2.27 8.56
C MET A 132 4.51 3.15 8.17
N ALA A 133 4.67 4.48 8.18
CA ALA A 133 3.61 5.40 7.78
C ALA A 133 3.17 5.21 6.32
N ALA A 134 4.14 5.11 5.42
CA ALA A 134 3.88 4.89 4.00
C ALA A 134 3.26 3.52 3.74
N GLY A 135 3.76 2.47 4.41
CA GLY A 135 3.24 1.10 4.30
C GLY A 135 1.81 0.98 4.81
N LEU A 136 1.50 1.52 5.99
CA LEU A 136 0.13 1.53 6.53
C LEU A 136 -0.81 2.36 5.64
N GLY A 137 -0.36 3.49 5.12
CA GLY A 137 -1.13 4.29 4.17
C GLY A 137 -1.43 3.52 2.88
N PHE A 138 -0.45 2.79 2.36
CA PHE A 138 -0.62 1.94 1.19
C PHE A 138 -1.56 0.74 1.47
N ALA A 139 -1.37 0.06 2.61
CA ALA A 139 -2.21 -1.05 3.04
C ALA A 139 -3.68 -0.63 3.19
N THR A 140 -3.94 0.56 3.75
CA THR A 140 -5.30 1.09 3.87
C THR A 140 -5.97 1.25 2.50
N VAL A 141 -5.25 1.74 1.50
CA VAL A 141 -5.79 1.89 0.13
C VAL A 141 -6.08 0.51 -0.49
N LEU A 142 -5.18 -0.47 -0.29
CA LEU A 142 -5.38 -1.85 -0.75
C LEU A 142 -6.63 -2.48 -0.13
N ILE A 143 -6.83 -2.31 1.17
CA ILE A 143 -7.98 -2.86 1.91
C ILE A 143 -9.28 -2.21 1.43
N VAL A 144 -9.31 -0.88 1.33
CA VAL A 144 -10.51 -0.14 0.90
C VAL A 144 -10.88 -0.49 -0.55
N LEU A 145 -9.87 -0.56 -1.44
CA LEU A 145 -10.12 -0.94 -2.83
C LEU A 145 -10.51 -2.41 -2.96
N GLY A 146 -9.91 -3.30 -2.16
CA GLY A 146 -10.29 -4.72 -2.09
C GLY A 146 -11.72 -4.90 -1.61
N ALA A 147 -12.10 -4.23 -0.52
CA ALA A 147 -13.48 -4.25 -0.03
C ALA A 147 -14.49 -3.72 -1.06
N PHE A 148 -14.16 -2.62 -1.73
CA PHE A 148 -15.01 -2.05 -2.77
C PHE A 148 -15.22 -3.01 -3.95
N ARG A 149 -14.14 -3.65 -4.42
CA ARG A 149 -14.20 -4.60 -5.54
C ARG A 149 -14.88 -5.91 -5.16
N GLU A 150 -14.65 -6.41 -3.97
CA GLU A 150 -15.29 -7.62 -3.45
C GLU A 150 -16.80 -7.41 -3.32
N LEU A 151 -17.21 -6.28 -2.74
CA LEU A 151 -18.62 -5.94 -2.57
C LEU A 151 -19.38 -5.81 -3.89
N LEU A 152 -18.81 -5.12 -4.88
CA LEU A 152 -19.47 -4.88 -6.18
C LEU A 152 -19.27 -6.02 -7.16
N GLY A 153 -18.16 -6.74 -7.07
CA GLY A 153 -17.78 -7.78 -8.00
C GLY A 153 -18.30 -9.16 -7.66
N LEU A 154 -18.27 -9.53 -6.37
CA LEU A 154 -18.67 -10.85 -5.87
C LEU A 154 -19.97 -10.81 -5.04
N GLY A 155 -20.37 -9.62 -4.55
CA GLY A 155 -21.50 -9.51 -3.61
C GLY A 155 -21.21 -10.17 -2.25
N THR A 156 -19.93 -10.43 -1.95
CA THR A 156 -19.47 -11.00 -0.68
C THR A 156 -18.56 -10.00 0.03
N LEU A 157 -18.43 -10.13 1.33
CA LEU A 157 -17.44 -9.43 2.15
C LEU A 157 -16.72 -10.44 3.02
N PHE A 158 -15.40 -10.30 3.13
CA PHE A 158 -14.51 -11.21 3.87
C PHE A 158 -14.41 -12.61 3.25
N SER A 159 -14.60 -12.75 1.94
CA SER A 159 -14.33 -14.00 1.23
C SER A 159 -12.85 -14.36 1.38
N GLY A 160 -12.57 -15.59 1.85
CA GLY A 160 -11.21 -16.07 2.07
C GLY A 160 -10.62 -15.76 3.46
N LEU A 161 -11.41 -15.32 4.44
CA LEU A 161 -10.94 -15.16 5.82
C LEU A 161 -10.46 -16.49 6.44
N GLU A 162 -10.98 -17.61 5.94
CA GLU A 162 -10.56 -18.98 6.28
C GLU A 162 -9.07 -19.21 6.01
N LEU A 163 -8.49 -18.54 4.98
CA LEU A 163 -7.08 -18.63 4.61
C LEU A 163 -6.14 -18.01 5.64
N LEU A 164 -6.64 -17.03 6.43
CA LEU A 164 -5.86 -16.34 7.46
C LEU A 164 -6.04 -17.00 8.85
N PHE A 165 -7.22 -17.46 9.17
CA PHE A 165 -7.58 -17.93 10.52
C PHE A 165 -7.95 -19.42 10.60
N GLY A 166 -7.91 -20.16 9.46
CA GLY A 166 -8.31 -21.57 9.41
C GLY A 166 -9.82 -21.80 9.51
N ASP A 167 -10.23 -23.06 9.60
CA ASP A 167 -11.63 -23.53 9.54
C ASP A 167 -12.59 -22.90 10.58
N GLY A 168 -12.08 -22.15 11.56
CA GLY A 168 -12.90 -21.48 12.58
C GLY A 168 -13.62 -20.22 12.11
N ALA A 169 -13.28 -19.67 10.94
CA ALA A 169 -13.80 -18.40 10.45
C ALA A 169 -14.85 -18.54 9.32
N SER A 170 -15.25 -19.76 8.97
CA SER A 170 -16.22 -20.08 7.89
C SER A 170 -17.62 -19.49 8.11
N GLY A 171 -17.92 -18.92 9.28
CA GLY A 171 -19.22 -18.31 9.61
C GLY A 171 -19.30 -16.79 9.41
N VAL A 172 -18.24 -16.13 8.98
CA VAL A 172 -18.17 -14.66 8.90
C VAL A 172 -18.36 -14.16 7.46
N GLU A 173 -18.48 -15.06 6.49
CA GLU A 173 -18.73 -14.69 5.10
C GLU A 173 -20.12 -14.05 4.97
N LEU A 174 -20.15 -12.74 4.74
CA LEU A 174 -21.38 -11.99 4.52
C LEU A 174 -21.72 -12.03 3.02
N SER A 175 -22.59 -12.95 2.62
CA SER A 175 -23.12 -13.00 1.26
C SER A 175 -24.35 -12.09 1.14
N LEU A 176 -24.28 -11.10 0.24
CA LEU A 176 -25.45 -10.31 -0.12
C LEU A 176 -26.24 -11.02 -1.24
N PRO A 177 -27.58 -10.91 -1.27
CA PRO A 177 -28.42 -11.47 -2.34
C PRO A 177 -28.30 -10.61 -3.61
N PHE A 178 -27.09 -10.45 -4.13
CA PHE A 178 -26.80 -9.66 -5.33
C PHE A 178 -25.82 -10.45 -6.21
N ASP A 179 -26.22 -10.67 -7.47
CA ASP A 179 -25.32 -11.23 -8.47
C ASP A 179 -24.29 -10.17 -8.87
N GLY A 180 -23.05 -10.29 -8.34
CA GLY A 180 -21.97 -9.33 -8.56
C GLY A 180 -21.70 -9.11 -10.05
N MET A 181 -21.20 -7.92 -10.38
CA MET A 181 -20.78 -7.61 -11.75
C MET A 181 -19.32 -8.02 -11.97
N LEU A 182 -19.08 -9.01 -12.83
CA LEU A 182 -17.75 -9.49 -13.19
C LEU A 182 -16.80 -8.37 -13.67
N ALA A 183 -17.34 -7.29 -14.24
CA ALA A 183 -16.55 -6.13 -14.67
C ALA A 183 -15.76 -5.45 -13.54
N PHE A 184 -16.26 -5.51 -12.29
CA PHE A 184 -15.55 -4.96 -11.13
C PHE A 184 -14.46 -5.88 -10.57
N VAL A 185 -14.55 -7.18 -10.83
CA VAL A 185 -13.46 -8.13 -10.49
C VAL A 185 -12.29 -7.97 -11.45
N LEU A 186 -12.53 -7.59 -12.70
CA LEU A 186 -11.50 -7.36 -13.70
C LEU A 186 -10.72 -6.05 -13.46
N PRO A 187 -9.53 -5.88 -14.07
CA PRO A 187 -8.73 -4.66 -13.95
C PRO A 187 -9.45 -3.33 -14.18
N PRO A 188 -10.40 -3.20 -15.13
CA PRO A 188 -11.16 -1.96 -15.31
C PRO A 188 -11.89 -1.49 -14.04
N GLY A 189 -12.42 -2.43 -13.25
CA GLY A 189 -13.08 -2.12 -11.97
C GLY A 189 -12.13 -1.53 -10.94
N ALA A 190 -10.87 -2.00 -10.92
CA ALA A 190 -9.85 -1.44 -10.03
C ALA A 190 -9.50 0.01 -10.39
N PHE A 191 -9.42 0.34 -11.68
CA PHE A 191 -9.20 1.73 -12.13
C PHE A 191 -10.37 2.63 -11.76
N PHE A 192 -11.61 2.15 -11.93
CA PHE A 192 -12.79 2.90 -11.54
C PHE A 192 -12.84 3.16 -10.03
N GLY A 193 -12.59 2.13 -9.22
CA GLY A 193 -12.52 2.26 -7.77
C GLY A 193 -11.42 3.22 -7.31
N LEU A 194 -10.23 3.12 -7.92
CA LEU A 194 -9.12 4.02 -7.63
C LEU A 194 -9.44 5.47 -8.01
N ALA A 195 -10.04 5.70 -9.19
CA ALA A 195 -10.46 7.02 -9.62
C ALA A 195 -11.48 7.64 -8.66
N LEU A 196 -12.44 6.83 -8.18
CA LEU A 196 -13.41 7.25 -7.19
C LEU A 196 -12.76 7.64 -5.85
N LEU A 197 -11.79 6.85 -5.37
CA LEU A 197 -11.04 7.15 -4.15
C LEU A 197 -10.22 8.43 -4.28
N ILE A 198 -9.58 8.66 -5.43
CA ILE A 198 -8.84 9.90 -5.70
C ILE A 198 -9.79 11.08 -5.77
N ALA A 199 -10.93 10.95 -6.43
CA ALA A 199 -11.96 11.99 -6.51
C ALA A 199 -12.49 12.35 -5.12
N LEU A 200 -12.82 11.34 -4.31
CA LEU A 200 -13.28 11.52 -2.93
C LEU A 200 -12.23 12.23 -2.07
N ARG A 201 -10.98 11.79 -2.15
CA ARG A 201 -9.86 12.43 -1.45
C ARG A 201 -9.70 13.89 -1.87
N ASN A 202 -9.78 14.17 -3.16
CA ASN A 202 -9.66 15.53 -3.69
C ASN A 202 -10.83 16.41 -3.24
N TYR A 203 -12.04 15.88 -3.26
CA TYR A 203 -13.22 16.56 -2.76
C TYR A 203 -13.08 16.95 -1.27
N LEU A 204 -12.60 16.02 -0.44
CA LEU A 204 -12.36 16.26 0.99
C LEU A 204 -11.22 17.26 1.25
N ARG A 205 -10.24 17.37 0.34
CA ARG A 205 -9.13 18.35 0.46
C ARG A 205 -9.46 19.72 -0.07
N THR A 206 -10.31 19.83 -1.07
CA THR A 206 -10.65 21.11 -1.73
C THR A 206 -11.52 21.99 -0.83
N ALA A 207 -12.19 21.43 0.17
CA ALA A 207 -13.01 22.20 1.10
C ALA A 207 -12.23 23.28 1.92
N PRO A 208 -10.98 23.09 2.38
CA PRO A 208 -10.23 24.15 3.08
C PRO A 208 -9.43 25.10 2.18
N GLU A 209 -9.04 24.69 0.94
CA GLU A 209 -8.16 25.52 0.09
C GLU A 209 -8.92 26.57 -0.75
N ALA A 210 -10.20 26.36 -1.02
CA ALA A 210 -11.01 27.31 -1.76
C ALA A 210 -11.18 28.66 -1.01
N GLN A 211 -11.16 28.64 0.32
CA GLN A 211 -11.27 29.85 1.13
C GLN A 211 -10.01 30.70 1.14
N THR A 212 -8.82 30.08 1.03
CA THR A 212 -7.54 30.83 1.08
C THR A 212 -7.23 31.52 -0.26
N ARG A 213 -7.73 31.00 -1.37
CA ARG A 213 -7.49 31.60 -2.70
C ARG A 213 -8.37 32.83 -2.98
N GLN A 214 -9.55 32.93 -2.36
CA GLN A 214 -10.42 34.07 -2.53
C GLN A 214 -9.92 35.30 -1.76
N THR A 215 -9.28 35.11 -0.61
CA THR A 215 -8.77 36.24 0.20
C THR A 215 -7.50 36.89 -0.35
N VAL A 216 -6.74 36.20 -1.24
CA VAL A 216 -5.52 36.76 -1.85
C VAL A 216 -5.82 37.58 -3.11
N VAL A 217 -6.99 37.38 -3.74
CA VAL A 217 -7.38 38.08 -4.97
C VAL A 217 -8.13 39.41 -4.65
N GLU A 218 -8.56 39.61 -3.42
CA GLU A 218 -9.45 40.72 -3.03
C GLU A 218 -8.74 41.86 -2.29
N ASP A 219 -7.40 41.89 -2.28
CA ASP A 219 -6.65 43.05 -1.75
C ASP A 219 -5.74 43.69 -2.80
N PRO A 220 -6.28 44.59 -3.65
CA PRO A 220 -5.51 45.47 -4.53
C PRO A 220 -5.37 46.86 -3.89
N SER A 221 -4.45 47.01 -2.96
CA SER A 221 -4.04 48.35 -2.51
C SER A 221 -2.55 48.43 -2.21
#